data_07fd5d4c0240730cb9fcc7583ca046c8
#
_entry.id   07fd5d4c0240730cb9fcc7583ca046c8
#
_cell.length_a   1.000
_cell.length_b   1.000
_cell.length_c   1.000
_cell.angle_alpha   90.00
_cell.angle_beta   90.00
_cell.angle_gamma   90.00
#
_symmetry.space_group_name_H-M   'P 1'
#
loop_
_entity.id
_entity.type
_entity.pdbx_description
1 polymer ?
#
loop_
_entity_poly.entity_id
_entity_poly.type
_entity_poly.pdbx_seq_one_letter_code
_entity_poly.pdbx_strand_id
1 'polypeptide(L)'
;MTLAFIARAGDGGAGDPPAAWLMPLVGDAFVGLTALLVAFLVATRPTLTTWTVAVVWTSLGAFDAAAALLVEISAPWPEFFMLEIFGRSMFPAAMLVHVLILFLLTRPEARRSFGIEASS
;
A
#
# COMPACT_ATOMS: atom_id res chain seq x y z
N MET A 1 -0.30 -15.73 0.26
CA MET A 1 -0.18 -15.82 -1.21
C MET A 1 0.95 -14.94 -1.74
N THR A 2 0.98 -13.63 -1.44
CA THR A 2 2.06 -12.69 -1.87
C THR A 2 3.46 -13.19 -1.51
N LEU A 3 3.67 -13.72 -0.29
CA LEU A 3 4.97 -14.25 0.14
C LEU A 3 5.49 -15.41 -0.71
N ALA A 4 4.59 -16.27 -1.23
CA ALA A 4 4.98 -17.37 -2.11
C ALA A 4 5.44 -16.85 -3.49
N PHE A 5 4.85 -15.76 -3.97
CA PHE A 5 5.28 -15.12 -5.22
C PHE A 5 6.61 -14.39 -5.07
N ILE A 6 6.89 -13.77 -3.91
CA ILE A 6 8.19 -13.17 -3.62
C ILE A 6 9.32 -14.21 -3.76
N ALA A 7 9.11 -15.41 -3.23
CA ALA A 7 10.10 -16.49 -3.31
C ALA A 7 10.35 -17.01 -4.73
N ARG A 8 9.41 -16.78 -5.66
CA ARG A 8 9.45 -17.28 -7.04
C ARG A 8 9.70 -16.18 -8.07
N ALA A 9 9.84 -14.93 -7.63
CA ALA A 9 10.04 -13.81 -8.55
C ALA A 9 11.37 -13.95 -9.30
N GLY A 10 11.28 -14.04 -10.62
CA GLY A 10 12.45 -14.20 -11.49
C GLY A 10 12.92 -15.63 -11.74
N ASP A 11 12.25 -16.65 -11.19
CA ASP A 11 12.63 -18.07 -11.42
C ASP A 11 12.30 -18.55 -12.84
N GLY A 12 11.41 -17.84 -13.56
CA GLY A 12 11.07 -18.12 -14.95
C GLY A 12 10.17 -19.33 -15.15
N GLY A 13 9.56 -19.84 -14.09
CA GLY A 13 8.53 -20.88 -14.17
C GLY A 13 7.24 -20.35 -14.77
N ALA A 14 6.40 -21.25 -15.31
CA ALA A 14 5.08 -20.88 -15.80
C ALA A 14 4.24 -20.28 -14.67
N GLY A 15 3.72 -19.06 -14.88
CA GLY A 15 2.93 -18.31 -13.89
C GLY A 15 3.74 -17.63 -12.79
N ASP A 16 5.09 -17.67 -12.85
CA ASP A 16 5.94 -16.95 -11.91
C ASP A 16 5.98 -15.45 -12.25
N PRO A 17 6.04 -14.57 -11.22
CA PRO A 17 6.17 -13.15 -11.48
C PRO A 17 7.53 -12.83 -12.11
N PRO A 18 7.59 -11.90 -13.08
CA PRO A 18 8.85 -11.36 -13.53
C PRO A 18 9.67 -10.77 -12.38
N ALA A 19 11.00 -10.80 -12.46
CA ALA A 19 11.88 -10.27 -11.40
C ALA A 19 11.57 -8.81 -11.03
N ALA A 20 11.09 -8.00 -11.97
CA ALA A 20 10.70 -6.62 -11.75
C ALA A 20 9.56 -6.48 -10.70
N TRP A 21 8.75 -7.53 -10.50
CA TRP A 21 7.66 -7.54 -9.53
C TRP A 21 8.11 -7.77 -8.08
N LEU A 22 9.38 -8.11 -7.86
CA LEU A 22 9.89 -8.39 -6.51
C LEU A 22 9.62 -7.23 -5.54
N MET A 23 9.95 -6.00 -5.93
CA MET A 23 9.77 -4.84 -5.05
C MET A 23 8.29 -4.52 -4.77
N PRO A 24 7.38 -4.45 -5.75
CA PRO A 24 5.95 -4.32 -5.49
C PRO A 24 5.39 -5.43 -4.61
N LEU A 25 5.78 -6.68 -4.80
CA LEU A 25 5.32 -7.79 -3.97
C LEU A 25 5.79 -7.68 -2.51
N VAL A 26 7.04 -7.23 -2.29
CA VAL A 26 7.57 -6.97 -0.94
C VAL A 26 6.82 -5.81 -0.28
N GLY A 27 6.57 -4.72 -1.02
CA GLY A 27 5.80 -3.58 -0.53
C GLY A 27 4.37 -3.95 -0.16
N ASP A 28 3.67 -4.65 -1.04
CA ASP A 28 2.31 -5.16 -0.81
C ASP A 28 2.25 -6.08 0.43
N ALA A 29 3.22 -7.01 0.56
CA ALA A 29 3.31 -7.87 1.74
C ALA A 29 3.52 -7.06 3.02
N PHE A 30 4.41 -6.06 3.00
CA PHE A 30 4.66 -5.20 4.16
C PHE A 30 3.42 -4.39 4.54
N VAL A 31 2.81 -3.71 3.57
CA VAL A 31 1.59 -2.91 3.78
C VAL A 31 0.45 -3.79 4.29
N GLY A 32 0.22 -4.95 3.67
CA GLY A 32 -0.85 -5.87 4.04
C GLY A 32 -0.66 -6.47 5.44
N LEU A 33 0.55 -6.94 5.79
CA LEU A 33 0.84 -7.52 7.10
C LEU A 33 0.76 -6.50 8.25
N THR A 34 1.11 -5.25 7.97
CA THR A 34 1.12 -4.19 8.99
C THR A 34 -0.18 -3.40 9.07
N ALA A 35 -1.11 -3.56 8.12
CA ALA A 35 -2.36 -2.81 8.05
C ALA A 35 -3.19 -2.88 9.34
N LEU A 36 -3.39 -4.08 9.87
CA LEU A 36 -4.16 -4.28 11.10
C LEU A 36 -3.49 -3.66 12.32
N LEU A 37 -2.15 -3.72 12.38
CA LEU A 37 -1.39 -3.10 13.46
C LEU A 37 -1.54 -1.57 13.42
N VAL A 38 -1.39 -0.95 12.25
CA VAL A 38 -1.55 0.49 12.09
C VAL A 38 -2.98 0.92 12.44
N ALA A 39 -4.00 0.20 11.94
CA ALA A 39 -5.39 0.46 12.27
C ALA A 39 -5.66 0.36 13.78
N PHE A 40 -5.13 -0.67 14.43
CA PHE A 40 -5.24 -0.85 15.88
C PHE A 40 -4.58 0.30 16.65
N LEU A 41 -3.36 0.71 16.26
CA LEU A 41 -2.66 1.82 16.91
C LEU A 41 -3.43 3.13 16.77
N VAL A 42 -3.95 3.43 15.57
CA VAL A 42 -4.76 4.62 15.31
C VAL A 42 -6.04 4.63 16.17
N ALA A 43 -6.70 3.48 16.27
CA ALA A 43 -7.96 3.36 17.02
C ALA A 43 -7.77 3.42 18.54
N THR A 44 -6.66 2.90 19.07
CA THR A 44 -6.46 2.74 20.52
C THR A 44 -5.52 3.75 21.15
N ARG A 45 -4.65 4.36 20.38
CA ARG A 45 -3.61 5.29 20.84
C ARG A 45 -3.45 6.49 19.89
N PRO A 46 -4.47 7.36 19.79
CA PRO A 46 -4.41 8.51 18.89
C PRO A 46 -3.44 9.58 19.44
N THR A 47 -2.19 9.49 19.04
CA THR A 47 -1.10 10.40 19.43
C THR A 47 -0.41 10.94 18.17
N LEU A 48 0.42 11.99 18.32
CA LEU A 48 1.25 12.49 17.22
C LEU A 48 2.08 11.36 16.58
N THR A 49 2.63 10.45 17.40
CA THR A 49 3.43 9.32 16.89
C THR A 49 2.58 8.39 16.02
N THR A 50 1.38 8.01 16.46
CA THR A 50 0.51 7.14 15.67
C THR A 50 -0.03 7.82 14.42
N TRP A 51 -0.27 9.13 14.46
CA TRP A 51 -0.59 9.93 13.29
C TRP A 51 0.56 9.89 12.26
N THR A 52 1.80 10.14 12.73
CA THR A 52 2.99 10.08 11.87
C THR A 52 3.15 8.70 11.24
N VAL A 53 3.00 7.63 12.03
CA VAL A 53 3.03 6.25 11.53
C VAL A 53 1.97 6.04 10.45
N ALA A 54 0.73 6.48 10.68
CA ALA A 54 -0.35 6.34 9.70
C ALA A 54 -0.06 7.11 8.40
N VAL A 55 0.48 8.34 8.49
CA VAL A 55 0.85 9.14 7.32
C VAL A 55 1.96 8.46 6.51
N VAL A 56 3.03 8.01 7.18
CA VAL A 56 4.16 7.32 6.52
C VAL A 56 3.68 6.02 5.89
N TRP A 57 2.93 5.21 6.63
CA TRP A 57 2.41 3.93 6.15
C TRP A 57 1.50 4.11 4.91
N THR A 58 0.58 5.08 4.97
CA THR A 58 -0.32 5.35 3.84
C THR A 58 0.44 5.89 2.62
N SER A 59 1.49 6.69 2.84
CA SER A 59 2.36 7.18 1.76
C SER A 59 3.14 6.05 1.11
N LEU A 60 3.65 5.09 1.89
CA LEU A 60 4.30 3.88 1.37
C LEU A 60 3.34 3.04 0.54
N GLY A 61 2.09 2.86 0.98
CA GLY A 61 1.08 2.13 0.22
C GLY A 61 0.72 2.81 -1.10
N ALA A 62 0.62 4.14 -1.12
CA ALA A 62 0.39 4.89 -2.36
C ALA A 62 1.57 4.74 -3.34
N PHE A 63 2.80 4.81 -2.82
CA PHE A 63 4.01 4.64 -3.63
C PHE A 63 4.12 3.22 -4.18
N ASP A 64 3.83 2.22 -3.37
CA ASP A 64 3.85 0.82 -3.77
C ASP A 64 2.83 0.54 -4.90
N ALA A 65 1.60 1.03 -4.78
CA ALA A 65 0.60 0.90 -5.83
C ALA A 65 1.01 1.60 -7.13
N ALA A 66 1.69 2.75 -7.05
CA ALA A 66 2.24 3.45 -8.21
C ALA A 66 3.38 2.65 -8.85
N ALA A 67 4.29 2.09 -8.04
CA ALA A 67 5.38 1.25 -8.52
C ALA A 67 4.85 -0.01 -9.20
N ALA A 68 3.85 -0.67 -8.62
CA ALA A 68 3.20 -1.84 -9.21
C ALA A 68 2.56 -1.53 -10.57
N LEU A 69 1.90 -0.37 -10.71
CA LEU A 69 1.36 0.07 -11.99
C LEU A 69 2.45 0.27 -13.05
N LEU A 70 3.56 0.92 -12.68
CA LEU A 70 4.69 1.13 -13.60
C LEU A 70 5.33 -0.18 -14.02
N VAL A 71 5.49 -1.13 -13.09
CA VAL A 71 6.01 -2.46 -13.37
C VAL A 71 5.05 -3.23 -14.27
N GLU A 72 3.73 -3.18 -14.03
CA GLU A 72 2.73 -3.82 -14.90
C GLU A 72 2.79 -3.29 -16.34
N ILE A 73 3.08 -2.00 -16.51
CA ILE A 73 3.21 -1.41 -17.85
C ILE A 73 4.50 -1.87 -18.55
N SER A 74 5.61 -1.99 -17.82
CA SER A 74 6.95 -2.28 -18.37
C SER A 74 7.30 -3.76 -18.42
N ALA A 75 6.80 -4.55 -17.50
CA ALA A 75 7.02 -5.99 -17.35
C ALA A 75 5.72 -6.68 -16.91
N PRO A 76 4.72 -6.76 -17.78
CA PRO A 76 3.39 -7.28 -17.44
C PRO A 76 3.47 -8.73 -16.95
N TRP A 77 2.64 -9.03 -15.95
CA TRP A 77 2.46 -10.39 -15.42
C TRP A 77 0.99 -10.82 -15.62
N PRO A 78 0.66 -11.35 -16.83
CA PRO A 78 -0.72 -11.66 -17.20
C PRO A 78 -1.38 -12.74 -16.32
N GLU A 79 -0.59 -13.63 -15.73
CA GLU A 79 -1.07 -14.67 -14.82
C GLU A 79 -1.39 -14.16 -13.41
N PHE A 80 -1.19 -12.87 -13.14
CA PHE A 80 -1.55 -12.31 -11.85
C PHE A 80 -3.09 -12.27 -11.69
N PHE A 81 -3.62 -13.18 -10.88
CA PHE A 81 -5.06 -13.41 -10.74
C PHE A 81 -5.88 -12.16 -10.37
N MET A 82 -5.27 -11.18 -9.67
CA MET A 82 -5.96 -9.93 -9.34
C MET A 82 -6.21 -9.07 -10.58
N LEU A 83 -5.32 -9.14 -11.59
CA LEU A 83 -5.53 -8.48 -12.88
C LEU A 83 -6.66 -9.14 -13.66
N GLU A 84 -6.82 -10.45 -13.54
CA GLU A 84 -7.92 -11.18 -14.16
C GLU A 84 -9.28 -10.76 -13.57
N ILE A 85 -9.34 -10.55 -12.24
CA ILE A 85 -10.60 -10.18 -11.54
C ILE A 85 -10.90 -8.68 -11.67
N PHE A 86 -9.93 -7.82 -11.43
CA PHE A 86 -10.13 -6.38 -11.29
C PHE A 86 -9.57 -5.54 -12.44
N GLY A 87 -8.79 -6.16 -13.34
CA GLY A 87 -8.09 -5.44 -14.39
C GLY A 87 -7.02 -4.48 -13.86
N ARG A 88 -6.40 -3.74 -14.75
CA ARG A 88 -5.35 -2.75 -14.41
C ARG A 88 -5.85 -1.59 -13.56
N SER A 89 -7.16 -1.35 -13.50
CA SER A 89 -7.77 -0.30 -12.69
C SER A 89 -7.59 -0.49 -11.18
N MET A 90 -7.21 -1.69 -10.72
CA MET A 90 -6.91 -1.96 -9.31
C MET A 90 -5.78 -1.06 -8.77
N PHE A 91 -4.74 -0.78 -9.56
CA PHE A 91 -3.60 0.02 -9.11
C PHE A 91 -3.97 1.49 -8.88
N PRO A 92 -4.58 2.21 -9.85
CA PRO A 92 -5.04 3.57 -9.59
C PRO A 92 -6.15 3.63 -8.53
N ALA A 93 -6.99 2.61 -8.40
CA ALA A 93 -7.97 2.53 -7.32
C ALA A 93 -7.28 2.43 -5.94
N ALA A 94 -6.28 1.57 -5.79
CA ALA A 94 -5.48 1.48 -4.56
C ALA A 94 -4.78 2.80 -4.24
N MET A 95 -4.15 3.44 -5.23
CA MET A 95 -3.56 4.78 -5.06
C MET A 95 -4.58 5.80 -4.56
N LEU A 96 -5.77 5.84 -5.18
CA LEU A 96 -6.83 6.77 -4.79
C LEU A 96 -7.27 6.56 -3.33
N VAL A 97 -7.40 5.30 -2.89
CA VAL A 97 -7.71 4.99 -1.48
C VAL A 97 -6.64 5.56 -0.54
N HIS A 98 -5.37 5.34 -0.82
CA HIS A 98 -4.28 5.88 0.00
C HIS A 98 -4.24 7.40 -0.01
N VAL A 99 -4.42 8.05 -1.16
CA VAL A 99 -4.49 9.51 -1.27
C VAL A 99 -5.67 10.06 -0.47
N LEU A 100 -6.83 9.38 -0.53
CA LEU A 100 -8.00 9.77 0.27
C LEU A 100 -7.73 9.66 1.77
N ILE A 101 -7.09 8.58 2.23
CA ILE A 101 -6.71 8.43 3.64
C ILE A 101 -5.73 9.54 4.05
N LEU A 102 -4.71 9.85 3.25
CA LEU A 102 -3.79 10.96 3.52
C LEU A 102 -4.55 12.27 3.64
N PHE A 103 -5.46 12.55 2.71
CA PHE A 103 -6.30 13.76 2.76
C PHE A 103 -7.12 13.82 4.06
N LEU A 104 -7.74 12.71 4.46
CA LEU A 104 -8.51 12.65 5.71
C LEU A 104 -7.63 12.85 6.94
N LEU A 105 -6.43 12.29 6.98
CA LEU A 105 -5.46 12.47 8.07
C LEU A 105 -4.97 13.92 8.20
N THR A 106 -4.97 14.71 7.12
CA THR A 106 -4.56 16.12 7.16
C THR A 106 -5.68 17.07 7.60
N ARG A 107 -6.92 16.60 7.69
CA ARG A 107 -8.05 17.42 8.13
C ARG A 107 -7.90 17.90 9.57
N PRO A 108 -8.32 19.14 9.89
CA PRO A 108 -8.22 19.69 11.24
C PRO A 108 -8.90 18.81 12.31
N GLU A 109 -10.05 18.20 11.97
CA GLU A 109 -10.78 17.32 12.87
C GLU A 109 -9.98 16.06 13.22
N ALA A 110 -9.37 15.42 12.20
CA ALA A 110 -8.51 14.27 12.39
C ALA A 110 -7.29 14.64 13.23
N ARG A 111 -6.59 15.72 12.89
CA ARG A 111 -5.40 16.18 13.63
C ARG A 111 -5.72 16.45 15.11
N ARG A 112 -6.86 17.07 15.39
CA ARG A 112 -7.30 17.30 16.78
C ARG A 112 -7.54 15.99 17.54
N SER A 113 -8.09 14.96 16.89
CA SER A 113 -8.29 13.65 17.53
C SER A 113 -6.98 12.95 17.91
N PHE A 114 -5.86 13.32 17.26
CA PHE A 114 -4.51 12.86 17.61
C PHE A 114 -3.77 13.79 18.59
N GLY A 115 -4.45 14.79 19.14
CA GLY A 115 -3.83 15.77 20.05
C GLY A 115 -2.90 16.76 19.33
N ILE A 116 -3.01 16.90 18.01
CA ILE A 116 -2.23 17.84 17.22
C ILE A 116 -3.06 19.13 17.13
N GLU A 117 -2.74 20.12 17.95
CA GLU A 117 -3.38 21.43 17.89
C GLU A 117 -3.03 22.12 16.56
N ALA A 118 -4.03 22.73 15.92
CA ALA A 118 -3.76 23.66 14.85
C ALA A 118 -3.01 24.85 15.48
N SER A 119 -1.75 25.07 15.10
CA SER A 119 -1.07 26.32 15.41
C SER A 119 -1.92 27.47 14.84
N SER A 120 -2.59 28.17 15.71
CA SER A 120 -3.33 29.39 15.42
C SER A 120 -2.40 30.48 14.89
#